data_398b1b62b26995edf5098277453ac603
#
_entry.id   398b1b62b26995edf5098277453ac603
#
_cell.length_a   1.000
_cell.length_b   1.000
_cell.length_c   1.000
_cell.angle_alpha   90.00
_cell.angle_beta   90.00
_cell.angle_gamma   90.00
#
_symmetry.space_group_name_H-M   'P 1'
#
loop_
_entity.id
_entity.type
_entity.pdbx_description
1 polymer ?
#
loop_
_entity_poly.entity_id
_entity_poly.type
_entity_poly.pdbx_seq_one_letter_code
_entity_poly.pdbx_strand_id
1 'polypeptide(L)'
;MEFGEKVQKLRNQNKWTQEQLAEKLYVSRTAISKWESGKGYPNIDSLKDIAKLFNKTIDELLSSEEIIDIAKKENTSNIKRTNNLIYGLLDIISILFIFLPLYAHKTEGFIYSVSLMNTNDIGNIIKISYIVILSILSIIGITELILQFIDNKKIQRIVNIISLIIESFSVLFFAISRQTYLTAIIFIILIIKIIVILKNISNKKDVL
;
A
#
# COMPACT_ATOMS: atom_id res chain seq x y z
N MET A 1 32.69 15.55 -5.35
CA MET A 1 32.70 14.07 -5.15
C MET A 1 31.29 13.66 -4.79
N GLU A 2 30.67 12.83 -5.59
CA GLU A 2 29.34 12.29 -5.30
C GLU A 2 29.38 11.28 -4.14
N PHE A 3 28.23 11.03 -3.52
CA PHE A 3 28.11 10.11 -2.40
C PHE A 3 28.77 8.74 -2.65
N GLY A 4 28.50 8.14 -3.81
CA GLY A 4 29.06 6.82 -4.16
C GLY A 4 30.58 6.79 -4.18
N GLU A 5 31.21 7.82 -4.75
CA GLU A 5 32.66 7.97 -4.78
C GLU A 5 33.24 8.14 -3.37
N LYS A 6 32.56 8.89 -2.49
CA LYS A 6 32.98 9.06 -1.09
C LYS A 6 32.94 7.74 -0.34
N VAL A 7 31.85 6.97 -0.47
CA VAL A 7 31.70 5.65 0.17
C VAL A 7 32.76 4.67 -0.34
N GLN A 8 32.99 4.61 -1.65
CA GLN A 8 34.03 3.78 -2.27
C GLN A 8 35.42 4.14 -1.74
N LYS A 9 35.72 5.44 -1.67
CA LYS A 9 37.00 5.93 -1.11
C LYS A 9 37.19 5.53 0.34
N LEU A 10 36.17 5.72 1.18
CA LEU A 10 36.20 5.35 2.60
C LEU A 10 36.39 3.83 2.78
N ARG A 11 35.68 3.01 2.01
CA ARG A 11 35.86 1.57 2.00
C ARG A 11 37.28 1.15 1.61
N ASN A 12 37.82 1.74 0.53
CA ASN A 12 39.16 1.43 0.05
C ASN A 12 40.25 1.86 1.04
N GLN A 13 40.07 2.99 1.74
CA GLN A 13 40.97 3.43 2.80
C GLN A 13 41.04 2.42 3.95
N ASN A 14 39.93 1.76 4.26
CA ASN A 14 39.87 0.69 5.26
C ASN A 14 40.27 -0.70 4.70
N LYS A 15 40.65 -0.78 3.43
CA LYS A 15 41.02 -2.03 2.73
C LYS A 15 39.93 -3.09 2.73
N TRP A 16 38.65 -2.66 2.77
CA TRP A 16 37.51 -3.57 2.74
C TRP A 16 37.06 -3.87 1.31
N THR A 17 36.57 -5.09 1.09
CA THR A 17 35.83 -5.45 -0.13
C THR A 17 34.38 -4.92 -0.02
N GLN A 18 33.65 -4.88 -1.11
CA GLN A 18 32.22 -4.55 -1.09
C GLN A 18 31.42 -5.53 -0.22
N GLU A 19 31.80 -6.80 -0.19
CA GLU A 19 31.22 -7.83 0.68
C GLU A 19 31.41 -7.51 2.14
N GLN A 20 32.65 -7.21 2.55
CA GLN A 20 32.96 -6.86 3.94
C GLN A 20 32.26 -5.58 4.41
N LEU A 21 32.11 -4.59 3.53
CA LEU A 21 31.31 -3.39 3.86
C LEU A 21 29.83 -3.74 4.01
N ALA A 22 29.30 -4.60 3.13
CA ALA A 22 27.92 -5.05 3.19
C ALA A 22 27.60 -5.80 4.50
N GLU A 23 28.49 -6.70 4.94
CA GLU A 23 28.39 -7.40 6.23
C GLU A 23 28.35 -6.44 7.40
N LYS A 24 29.25 -5.43 7.43
CA LYS A 24 29.32 -4.43 8.51
C LYS A 24 28.05 -3.54 8.59
N LEU A 25 27.39 -3.32 7.46
CA LEU A 25 26.18 -2.49 7.36
C LEU A 25 24.88 -3.33 7.35
N TYR A 26 24.99 -4.66 7.48
CA TYR A 26 23.85 -5.60 7.42
C TYR A 26 22.98 -5.41 6.16
N VAL A 27 23.63 -5.17 5.03
CA VAL A 27 22.97 -5.01 3.73
C VAL A 27 23.51 -6.01 2.70
N SER A 28 22.89 -6.11 1.53
CA SER A 28 23.39 -6.95 0.47
C SER A 28 24.61 -6.30 -0.24
N ARG A 29 25.55 -7.13 -0.74
CA ARG A 29 26.66 -6.65 -1.58
C ARG A 29 26.14 -5.85 -2.80
N THR A 30 25.00 -6.26 -3.36
CA THR A 30 24.37 -5.55 -4.47
C THR A 30 23.91 -4.14 -4.10
N ALA A 31 23.53 -3.88 -2.86
CA ALA A 31 23.22 -2.55 -2.38
C ALA A 31 24.47 -1.65 -2.38
N ILE A 32 25.58 -2.14 -1.82
CA ILE A 32 26.87 -1.43 -1.82
C ILE A 32 27.31 -1.10 -3.25
N SER A 33 27.26 -2.09 -4.16
CA SER A 33 27.61 -1.88 -5.56
C SER A 33 26.75 -0.83 -6.27
N LYS A 34 25.44 -0.77 -5.98
CA LYS A 34 24.54 0.26 -6.49
C LYS A 34 24.87 1.64 -5.94
N TRP A 35 25.17 1.74 -4.65
CA TRP A 35 25.53 3.00 -4.03
C TRP A 35 26.86 3.56 -4.55
N GLU A 36 27.90 2.74 -4.62
CA GLU A 36 29.21 3.16 -5.12
C GLU A 36 29.18 3.52 -6.62
N SER A 37 28.29 2.92 -7.40
CA SER A 37 28.14 3.22 -8.83
C SER A 37 27.16 4.36 -9.14
N GLY A 38 26.61 5.03 -8.13
CA GLY A 38 25.61 6.10 -8.31
C GLY A 38 24.25 5.64 -8.82
N LYS A 39 24.01 4.31 -8.92
CA LYS A 39 22.74 3.74 -9.40
C LYS A 39 21.63 3.70 -8.34
N GLY A 40 21.91 4.19 -7.16
CA GLY A 40 20.97 4.28 -6.05
C GLY A 40 21.60 4.91 -4.81
N TYR A 41 20.73 5.30 -3.87
CA TYR A 41 21.14 5.81 -2.58
C TYR A 41 20.68 4.88 -1.47
N PRO A 42 21.38 4.84 -0.30
CA PRO A 42 20.87 4.18 0.89
C PRO A 42 19.59 4.87 1.38
N ASN A 43 18.79 4.15 2.15
CA ASN A 43 17.74 4.77 2.95
C ASN A 43 18.36 5.55 4.14
N ILE A 44 17.54 6.32 4.86
CA ILE A 44 18.05 7.18 5.96
C ILE A 44 18.73 6.35 7.06
N ASP A 45 18.23 5.16 7.37
CA ASP A 45 18.83 4.33 8.43
C ASP A 45 20.18 3.77 7.99
N SER A 46 20.30 3.22 6.80
CA SER A 46 21.59 2.79 6.24
C SER A 46 22.58 3.96 6.12
N LEU A 47 22.09 5.17 5.81
CA LEU A 47 22.95 6.36 5.77
C LEU A 47 23.51 6.72 7.13
N LYS A 48 22.71 6.63 8.21
CA LYS A 48 23.16 6.80 9.59
C LYS A 48 24.21 5.76 9.97
N ASP A 49 24.01 4.49 9.54
CA ASP A 49 24.94 3.41 9.81
C ASP A 49 26.29 3.61 9.09
N ILE A 50 26.23 4.08 7.83
CA ILE A 50 27.44 4.46 7.07
C ILE A 50 28.19 5.61 7.79
N ALA A 51 27.47 6.66 8.18
CA ALA A 51 28.05 7.81 8.89
C ALA A 51 28.72 7.36 10.20
N LYS A 52 28.04 6.51 10.96
CA LYS A 52 28.55 5.92 12.21
C LYS A 52 29.79 5.05 11.99
N LEU A 53 29.74 4.15 10.99
CA LEU A 53 30.83 3.21 10.68
C LEU A 53 32.11 3.93 10.29
N PHE A 54 32.00 5.03 9.54
CA PHE A 54 33.14 5.80 9.07
C PHE A 54 33.46 7.03 9.95
N ASN A 55 32.76 7.20 11.08
CA ASN A 55 32.88 8.36 11.96
C ASN A 55 32.79 9.69 11.20
N LYS A 56 31.78 9.80 10.35
CA LYS A 56 31.47 10.97 9.52
C LYS A 56 30.08 11.51 9.86
N THR A 57 29.84 12.77 9.55
CA THR A 57 28.49 13.33 9.57
C THR A 57 27.76 13.02 8.25
N ILE A 58 26.45 13.07 8.27
CA ILE A 58 25.63 12.91 7.04
C ILE A 58 25.96 14.03 6.05
N ASP A 59 26.20 15.25 6.54
CA ASP A 59 26.54 16.42 5.70
C ASP A 59 27.93 16.28 5.05
N GLU A 60 28.85 15.53 5.65
CA GLU A 60 30.13 15.20 5.03
C GLU A 60 29.98 14.16 3.90
N LEU A 61 29.01 13.25 4.05
CA LEU A 61 28.76 12.20 3.08
C LEU A 61 27.91 12.67 1.90
N LEU A 62 26.88 13.49 2.14
CA LEU A 62 25.89 13.95 1.18
C LEU A 62 25.91 15.47 1.06
N SER A 63 25.56 15.97 -0.13
CA SER A 63 25.17 17.36 -0.31
C SER A 63 23.74 17.59 0.18
N SER A 64 23.40 18.84 0.47
CA SER A 64 22.02 19.20 0.87
C SER A 64 20.97 18.78 -0.17
N GLU A 65 21.29 18.82 -1.47
CA GLU A 65 20.42 18.39 -2.55
C GLU A 65 20.20 16.87 -2.54
N GLU A 66 21.27 16.08 -2.32
CA GLU A 66 21.20 14.62 -2.20
C GLU A 66 20.36 14.19 -0.99
N ILE A 67 20.46 14.90 0.13
CA ILE A 67 19.65 14.64 1.34
C ILE A 67 18.16 14.88 1.04
N ILE A 68 17.83 16.00 0.38
CA ILE A 68 16.45 16.32 -0.02
C ILE A 68 15.90 15.25 -0.95
N ASP A 69 16.68 14.79 -1.92
CA ASP A 69 16.25 13.76 -2.88
C ASP A 69 15.99 12.40 -2.21
N ILE A 70 16.86 12.00 -1.29
CA ILE A 70 16.65 10.77 -0.50
C ILE A 70 15.38 10.87 0.33
N ALA A 71 15.20 11.98 1.05
CA ALA A 71 14.02 12.21 1.88
C ALA A 71 12.72 12.22 1.05
N LYS A 72 12.73 12.84 -0.14
CA LYS A 72 11.58 12.82 -1.07
C LYS A 72 11.25 11.41 -1.56
N LYS A 73 12.26 10.62 -1.93
CA LYS A 73 12.06 9.24 -2.41
C LYS A 73 11.51 8.35 -1.30
N GLU A 74 12.04 8.47 -0.09
CA GLU A 74 11.58 7.70 1.07
C GLU A 74 10.14 8.08 1.46
N ASN A 75 9.83 9.37 1.53
CA ASN A 75 8.47 9.84 1.79
C ASN A 75 7.48 9.32 0.74
N THR A 76 7.86 9.37 -0.54
CA THR A 76 7.01 8.83 -1.63
C THR A 76 6.79 7.32 -1.50
N SER A 77 7.81 6.59 -1.07
CA SER A 77 7.70 5.15 -0.82
C SER A 77 6.78 4.84 0.35
N ASN A 78 6.94 5.57 1.46
CA ASN A 78 6.12 5.43 2.67
C ASN A 78 4.65 5.76 2.40
N ILE A 79 4.37 6.84 1.66
CA ILE A 79 3.01 7.21 1.25
C ILE A 79 2.36 6.07 0.45
N LYS A 80 3.07 5.50 -0.52
CA LYS A 80 2.54 4.38 -1.32
C LYS A 80 2.25 3.14 -0.47
N ARG A 81 3.15 2.80 0.45
CA ARG A 81 2.96 1.68 1.37
C ARG A 81 1.74 1.89 2.25
N THR A 82 1.59 3.09 2.82
CA THR A 82 0.43 3.45 3.65
C THR A 82 -0.87 3.37 2.85
N ASN A 83 -0.88 3.81 1.59
CA ASN A 83 -2.07 3.75 0.75
C ASN A 83 -2.49 2.32 0.40
N ASN A 84 -1.53 1.45 0.08
CA ASN A 84 -1.83 0.03 -0.15
C ASN A 84 -2.38 -0.64 1.12
N LEU A 85 -1.87 -0.26 2.30
CA LEU A 85 -2.44 -0.70 3.59
C LEU A 85 -3.89 -0.25 3.73
N ILE A 86 -4.19 1.01 3.44
CA ILE A 86 -5.56 1.55 3.52
C ILE A 86 -6.48 0.78 2.57
N TYR A 87 -6.08 0.58 1.31
CA TYR A 87 -6.88 -0.15 0.33
C TYR A 87 -7.16 -1.58 0.78
N GLY A 88 -6.11 -2.31 1.13
CA GLY A 88 -6.25 -3.70 1.56
C GLY A 88 -7.14 -3.84 2.81
N LEU A 89 -7.00 -2.97 3.81
CA LEU A 89 -7.85 -3.00 4.99
C LEU A 89 -9.31 -2.69 4.68
N LEU A 90 -9.58 -1.69 3.83
CA LEU A 90 -10.93 -1.33 3.42
C LEU A 90 -11.63 -2.48 2.68
N ASP A 91 -10.91 -3.19 1.80
CA ASP A 91 -11.45 -4.32 1.07
C ASP A 91 -11.68 -5.55 1.95
N ILE A 92 -10.76 -5.84 2.89
CA ILE A 92 -10.93 -6.96 3.83
C ILE A 92 -12.15 -6.79 4.72
N ILE A 93 -12.46 -5.56 5.13
CA ILE A 93 -13.63 -5.27 5.95
C ILE A 93 -14.93 -5.74 5.26
N SER A 94 -14.96 -5.83 3.93
CA SER A 94 -16.14 -6.26 3.18
C SER A 94 -16.66 -7.64 3.60
N ILE A 95 -15.79 -8.56 4.06
CA ILE A 95 -16.21 -9.88 4.54
C ILE A 95 -17.10 -9.80 5.78
N LEU A 96 -16.92 -8.78 6.62
CA LEU A 96 -17.73 -8.58 7.81
C LEU A 96 -19.18 -8.27 7.48
N PHE A 97 -19.45 -7.72 6.29
CA PHE A 97 -20.81 -7.38 5.86
C PHE A 97 -21.70 -8.62 5.65
N ILE A 98 -21.12 -9.81 5.59
CA ILE A 98 -21.88 -11.06 5.59
C ILE A 98 -22.53 -11.30 6.96
N PHE A 99 -21.86 -10.90 8.03
CA PHE A 99 -22.24 -11.19 9.42
C PHE A 99 -22.96 -10.04 10.10
N LEU A 100 -22.70 -8.79 9.64
CA LEU A 100 -23.34 -7.60 10.21
C LEU A 100 -24.82 -7.51 9.83
N PRO A 101 -25.68 -6.94 10.70
CA PRO A 101 -27.11 -6.77 10.46
C PRO A 101 -27.37 -5.59 9.51
N LEU A 102 -27.02 -5.75 8.23
CA LEU A 102 -27.13 -4.73 7.19
C LEU A 102 -28.29 -4.98 6.21
N TYR A 103 -28.96 -6.12 6.33
CA TYR A 103 -30.00 -6.55 5.40
C TYR A 103 -31.38 -6.40 6.03
N ALA A 104 -32.30 -5.80 5.28
CA ALA A 104 -33.67 -5.60 5.76
C ALA A 104 -34.43 -6.92 5.80
N HIS A 105 -35.09 -7.17 6.92
CA HIS A 105 -36.05 -8.26 7.09
C HIS A 105 -37.42 -7.69 7.46
N LYS A 106 -38.45 -8.09 6.69
CA LYS A 106 -39.83 -7.61 6.87
C LYS A 106 -40.65 -8.65 7.63
N THR A 107 -41.28 -8.21 8.71
CA THR A 107 -42.31 -8.96 9.41
C THR A 107 -43.56 -8.11 9.50
N GLU A 108 -44.66 -8.66 9.95
CA GLU A 108 -45.94 -7.99 10.07
C GLU A 108 -45.84 -6.71 10.93
N GLY A 109 -45.77 -5.55 10.24
CA GLY A 109 -45.73 -4.23 10.82
C GLY A 109 -44.34 -3.63 11.14
N PHE A 110 -43.24 -4.37 11.02
CA PHE A 110 -41.92 -3.87 11.36
C PHE A 110 -40.86 -4.28 10.31
N ILE A 111 -39.82 -3.43 10.18
CA ILE A 111 -38.61 -3.73 9.39
C ILE A 111 -37.45 -3.68 10.37
N TYR A 112 -36.68 -4.75 10.47
CA TYR A 112 -35.44 -4.78 11.24
C TYR A 112 -34.29 -5.29 10.41
N SER A 113 -33.08 -4.98 10.87
CA SER A 113 -31.85 -5.36 10.19
C SER A 113 -31.37 -6.72 10.71
N VAL A 114 -31.01 -7.60 9.77
CA VAL A 114 -30.47 -8.93 10.05
C VAL A 114 -29.17 -9.15 9.28
N SER A 115 -28.40 -10.15 9.66
CA SER A 115 -27.23 -10.56 8.88
C SER A 115 -27.66 -11.26 7.57
N LEU A 116 -26.76 -11.30 6.59
CA LEU A 116 -27.04 -11.98 5.32
C LEU A 116 -27.38 -13.46 5.53
N MET A 117 -26.79 -14.11 6.53
CA MET A 117 -27.02 -15.51 6.81
C MET A 117 -28.46 -15.78 7.30
N ASN A 118 -29.03 -14.84 8.06
CA ASN A 118 -30.31 -14.98 8.73
C ASN A 118 -31.51 -14.42 7.94
N THR A 119 -31.26 -13.73 6.82
CA THR A 119 -32.38 -13.21 6.02
C THR A 119 -32.97 -14.30 5.13
N ASN A 120 -34.30 -14.39 5.09
CA ASN A 120 -35.07 -15.25 4.17
C ASN A 120 -35.74 -14.44 3.06
N ASP A 121 -35.72 -13.11 3.14
CA ASP A 121 -36.38 -12.23 2.16
C ASP A 121 -35.58 -12.09 0.86
N ILE A 122 -34.36 -12.56 0.84
CA ILE A 122 -33.44 -12.54 -0.32
C ILE A 122 -33.39 -13.94 -0.92
N GLY A 123 -33.72 -14.04 -2.22
CA GLY A 123 -33.62 -15.32 -2.93
C GLY A 123 -32.21 -15.91 -2.88
N ASN A 124 -32.11 -17.23 -2.80
CA ASN A 124 -30.84 -17.95 -2.62
C ASN A 124 -29.76 -17.57 -3.65
N ILE A 125 -30.13 -17.37 -4.91
CA ILE A 125 -29.18 -16.98 -5.98
C ILE A 125 -28.57 -15.62 -5.67
N ILE A 126 -29.40 -14.64 -5.27
CA ILE A 126 -28.95 -13.29 -4.94
C ILE A 126 -28.07 -13.31 -3.68
N LYS A 127 -28.47 -14.10 -2.68
CA LYS A 127 -27.68 -14.28 -1.44
C LYS A 127 -26.30 -14.85 -1.72
N ILE A 128 -26.20 -15.86 -2.58
CA ILE A 128 -24.93 -16.44 -3.01
C ILE A 128 -24.09 -15.38 -3.76
N SER A 129 -24.72 -14.60 -4.64
CA SER A 129 -24.03 -13.53 -5.38
C SER A 129 -23.42 -12.48 -4.45
N TYR A 130 -24.11 -12.13 -3.35
CA TYR A 130 -23.57 -11.20 -2.35
C TYR A 130 -22.35 -11.79 -1.64
N ILE A 131 -22.42 -13.06 -1.21
CA ILE A 131 -21.30 -13.74 -0.57
C ILE A 131 -20.08 -13.79 -1.50
N VAL A 132 -20.30 -14.13 -2.78
CA VAL A 132 -19.23 -14.20 -3.78
C VAL A 132 -18.57 -12.83 -3.98
N ILE A 133 -19.37 -11.76 -4.18
CA ILE A 133 -18.84 -10.40 -4.39
C ILE A 133 -18.03 -9.94 -3.17
N LEU A 134 -18.58 -10.07 -1.95
CA LEU A 134 -17.90 -9.64 -0.73
C LEU A 134 -16.63 -10.47 -0.46
N SER A 135 -16.64 -11.75 -0.80
CA SER A 135 -15.45 -12.62 -0.70
C SER A 135 -14.37 -12.22 -1.71
N ILE A 136 -14.75 -11.89 -2.95
CA ILE A 136 -13.81 -11.40 -3.99
C ILE A 136 -13.15 -10.11 -3.53
N LEU A 137 -13.90 -9.14 -3.02
CA LEU A 137 -13.35 -7.88 -2.48
C LEU A 137 -12.35 -8.16 -1.36
N SER A 138 -12.68 -9.04 -0.41
CA SER A 138 -11.78 -9.43 0.67
C SER A 138 -10.49 -10.10 0.18
N ILE A 139 -10.57 -10.98 -0.81
CA ILE A 139 -9.39 -11.64 -1.40
C ILE A 139 -8.50 -10.60 -2.09
N ILE A 140 -9.08 -9.64 -2.79
CA ILE A 140 -8.34 -8.53 -3.39
C ILE A 140 -7.64 -7.72 -2.30
N GLY A 141 -8.33 -7.39 -1.20
CA GLY A 141 -7.74 -6.69 -0.06
C GLY A 141 -6.54 -7.43 0.55
N ILE A 142 -6.64 -8.75 0.72
CA ILE A 142 -5.50 -9.57 1.16
C ILE A 142 -4.35 -9.48 0.16
N THR A 143 -4.64 -9.54 -1.14
CA THR A 143 -3.63 -9.42 -2.19
C THR A 143 -2.93 -8.06 -2.14
N GLU A 144 -3.66 -6.97 -1.94
CA GLU A 144 -3.11 -5.62 -1.78
C GLU A 144 -2.18 -5.51 -0.57
N LEU A 145 -2.55 -6.14 0.58
CA LEU A 145 -1.69 -6.19 1.76
C LEU A 145 -0.41 -7.01 1.52
N ILE A 146 -0.48 -8.11 0.80
CA ILE A 146 0.71 -8.92 0.48
C ILE A 146 1.63 -8.17 -0.48
N LEU A 147 1.07 -7.51 -1.48
CA LEU A 147 1.83 -6.79 -2.50
C LEU A 147 2.62 -5.59 -1.96
N GLN A 148 2.29 -5.06 -0.78
CA GLN A 148 3.11 -4.01 -0.16
C GLN A 148 4.54 -4.47 0.17
N PHE A 149 4.75 -5.79 0.37
CA PHE A 149 6.07 -6.38 0.64
C PHE A 149 6.83 -6.72 -0.64
N ILE A 150 6.16 -6.68 -1.79
CA ILE A 150 6.74 -7.00 -3.10
C ILE A 150 6.98 -5.68 -3.84
N ASP A 151 8.24 -5.35 -4.14
CA ASP A 151 8.58 -4.11 -4.87
C ASP A 151 8.27 -4.21 -6.39
N ASN A 152 7.03 -4.58 -6.72
CA ASN A 152 6.53 -4.61 -8.09
C ASN A 152 5.43 -3.58 -8.32
N LYS A 153 5.84 -2.36 -8.62
CA LYS A 153 4.95 -1.20 -8.83
C LYS A 153 3.91 -1.41 -9.93
N LYS A 154 4.22 -2.22 -10.94
CA LYS A 154 3.29 -2.49 -12.04
C LYS A 154 2.14 -3.37 -11.58
N ILE A 155 2.45 -4.45 -10.87
CA ILE A 155 1.42 -5.37 -10.32
C ILE A 155 0.54 -4.64 -9.31
N GLN A 156 1.13 -3.90 -8.36
CA GLN A 156 0.38 -3.11 -7.38
C GLN A 156 -0.64 -2.17 -8.06
N ARG A 157 -0.21 -1.44 -9.10
CA ARG A 157 -1.10 -0.53 -9.84
C ARG A 157 -2.24 -1.26 -10.52
N ILE A 158 -1.99 -2.43 -11.12
CA ILE A 158 -3.01 -3.23 -11.78
C ILE A 158 -4.04 -3.73 -10.77
N VAL A 159 -3.60 -4.26 -9.63
CA VAL A 159 -4.51 -4.77 -8.59
C VAL A 159 -5.38 -3.65 -8.02
N ASN A 160 -4.82 -2.48 -7.72
CA ASN A 160 -5.59 -1.33 -7.23
C ASN A 160 -6.65 -0.86 -8.26
N ILE A 161 -6.35 -0.89 -9.56
CA ILE A 161 -7.34 -0.56 -10.61
C ILE A 161 -8.44 -1.62 -10.66
N ILE A 162 -8.09 -2.90 -10.59
CA ILE A 162 -9.06 -4.00 -10.59
C ILE A 162 -9.98 -3.89 -9.36
N SER A 163 -9.42 -3.60 -8.18
CA SER A 163 -10.17 -3.37 -6.95
C SER A 163 -11.25 -2.29 -7.15
N LEU A 164 -10.87 -1.11 -7.67
CA LEU A 164 -11.80 -0.01 -7.91
C LEU A 164 -12.91 -0.36 -8.90
N ILE A 165 -12.57 -1.10 -9.96
CA ILE A 165 -13.55 -1.53 -10.97
C ILE A 165 -14.57 -2.47 -10.32
N ILE A 166 -14.10 -3.48 -9.60
CA ILE A 166 -14.98 -4.47 -8.94
C ILE A 166 -15.83 -3.81 -7.87
N GLU A 167 -15.26 -2.89 -7.09
CA GLU A 167 -16.01 -2.13 -6.09
C GLU A 167 -17.09 -1.25 -6.71
N SER A 168 -16.80 -0.57 -7.83
CA SER A 168 -17.78 0.23 -8.58
C SER A 168 -18.93 -0.63 -9.09
N PHE A 169 -18.65 -1.82 -9.64
CA PHE A 169 -19.68 -2.78 -10.01
C PHE A 169 -20.48 -3.29 -8.82
N SER A 170 -19.83 -3.50 -7.69
CA SER A 170 -20.48 -3.92 -6.44
C SER A 170 -21.50 -2.88 -5.95
N VAL A 171 -21.14 -1.59 -5.99
CA VAL A 171 -22.06 -0.49 -5.63
C VAL A 171 -23.32 -0.54 -6.51
N LEU A 172 -23.15 -0.66 -7.83
CA LEU A 172 -24.27 -0.76 -8.77
C LEU A 172 -25.13 -2.00 -8.51
N PHE A 173 -24.50 -3.14 -8.29
CA PHE A 173 -25.21 -4.38 -8.04
C PHE A 173 -26.03 -4.34 -6.75
N PHE A 174 -25.49 -3.84 -5.66
CA PHE A 174 -26.22 -3.70 -4.38
C PHE A 174 -27.30 -2.62 -4.46
N ALA A 175 -27.10 -1.54 -5.22
CA ALA A 175 -28.12 -0.52 -5.47
C ALA A 175 -29.32 -1.11 -6.24
N ILE A 176 -29.10 -1.84 -7.32
CA ILE A 176 -30.15 -2.52 -8.10
C ILE A 176 -30.90 -3.54 -7.23
N SER A 177 -30.17 -4.23 -6.36
CA SER A 177 -30.72 -5.21 -5.42
C SER A 177 -31.43 -4.58 -4.21
N ARG A 178 -31.53 -3.25 -4.15
CA ARG A 178 -32.19 -2.47 -3.09
C ARG A 178 -31.62 -2.68 -1.68
N GLN A 179 -30.32 -2.97 -1.59
CA GLN A 179 -29.60 -3.12 -0.31
C GLN A 179 -29.00 -1.78 0.11
N THR A 180 -29.84 -0.85 0.61
CA THR A 180 -29.49 0.56 0.82
C THR A 180 -28.30 0.76 1.75
N TYR A 181 -28.28 0.08 2.92
CA TYR A 181 -27.18 0.24 3.90
C TYR A 181 -25.86 -0.28 3.33
N LEU A 182 -25.86 -1.46 2.71
CA LEU A 182 -24.67 -2.04 2.13
C LEU A 182 -24.14 -1.20 0.97
N THR A 183 -25.04 -0.71 0.10
CA THR A 183 -24.69 0.20 -0.99
C THR A 183 -24.02 1.46 -0.46
N ALA A 184 -24.58 2.09 0.57
CA ALA A 184 -24.03 3.31 1.15
C ALA A 184 -22.63 3.08 1.72
N ILE A 185 -22.41 1.98 2.44
CA ILE A 185 -21.11 1.67 3.05
C ILE A 185 -20.05 1.41 1.97
N ILE A 186 -20.33 0.56 0.99
CA ILE A 186 -19.39 0.25 -0.10
C ILE A 186 -19.11 1.50 -0.94
N PHE A 187 -20.11 2.37 -1.17
CA PHE A 187 -19.92 3.63 -1.85
C PHE A 187 -18.99 4.59 -1.08
N ILE A 188 -19.12 4.66 0.25
CA ILE A 188 -18.20 5.44 1.08
C ILE A 188 -16.77 4.89 0.98
N ILE A 189 -16.59 3.58 1.01
CA ILE A 189 -15.28 2.94 0.84
C ILE A 189 -14.68 3.32 -0.52
N LEU A 190 -15.45 3.24 -1.60
CA LEU A 190 -15.04 3.65 -2.94
C LEU A 190 -14.59 5.12 -2.98
N ILE A 191 -15.35 6.02 -2.36
CA ILE A 191 -14.99 7.45 -2.28
C ILE A 191 -13.65 7.63 -1.54
N ILE A 192 -13.46 6.97 -0.40
CA ILE A 192 -12.22 7.06 0.36
C ILE A 192 -11.04 6.62 -0.51
N LYS A 193 -11.15 5.51 -1.23
CA LYS A 193 -10.09 5.04 -2.15
C LYS A 193 -9.79 6.04 -3.26
N ILE A 194 -10.82 6.63 -3.87
CA ILE A 194 -10.65 7.67 -4.90
C ILE A 194 -9.91 8.88 -4.34
N ILE A 195 -10.29 9.36 -3.14
CA ILE A 195 -9.63 10.50 -2.48
C ILE A 195 -8.14 10.19 -2.24
N VAL A 196 -7.82 8.99 -1.78
CA VAL A 196 -6.42 8.56 -1.56
C VAL A 196 -5.62 8.55 -2.87
N ILE A 197 -6.24 8.13 -3.98
CA ILE A 197 -5.60 8.18 -5.32
C ILE A 197 -5.35 9.62 -5.75
N LEU A 198 -6.34 10.48 -5.65
CA LEU A 198 -6.23 11.89 -6.06
C LEU A 198 -5.15 12.62 -5.26
N LYS A 199 -5.08 12.40 -3.95
CA LYS A 199 -4.02 12.95 -3.10
C LYS A 199 -2.63 12.47 -3.52
N ASN A 200 -2.50 11.21 -3.95
CA ASN A 200 -1.24 10.68 -4.49
C ASN A 200 -0.79 11.38 -5.79
N ILE A 201 -1.76 11.70 -6.65
CA ILE A 201 -1.49 12.38 -7.92
C ILE A 201 -1.07 13.83 -7.66
N SER A 202 -1.74 14.52 -6.72
CA SER A 202 -1.41 15.89 -6.32
C SER A 202 0.01 15.98 -5.76
N ASN A 203 0.33 15.16 -4.75
CA ASN A 203 1.66 15.13 -4.14
C ASN A 203 2.79 14.83 -5.14
N LYS A 204 2.48 14.16 -6.25
CA LYS A 204 3.46 13.88 -7.30
C LYS A 204 3.74 15.09 -8.19
N LYS A 205 2.77 16.01 -8.34
CA LYS A 205 2.94 17.26 -9.09
C LYS A 205 3.76 18.29 -8.33
N ASP A 206 3.66 18.30 -7.00
CA ASP A 206 4.39 19.24 -6.14
C ASP A 206 5.88 18.87 -5.99
N VAL A 207 6.31 17.74 -6.54
CA VAL A 207 7.69 17.22 -6.49
C VAL A 207 8.42 17.35 -7.85
N LEU A 208 7.71 17.72 -8.92
CA LEU A 208 8.26 18.00 -10.25
C LEU A 208 8.45 19.49 -10.45
#